data_32ad93e6af1b16d5bf70913320899a33
#
_entry.id   32ad93e6af1b16d5bf70913320899a33
#
_cell.length_a   1.000
_cell.length_b   1.000
_cell.length_c   1.000
_cell.angle_alpha   90.00
_cell.angle_beta   90.00
_cell.angle_gamma   90.00
#
_symmetry.space_group_name_H-M   'P 1'
#
loop_
_entity.id
_entity.type
_entity.pdbx_description
1 polymer ?
#
loop_
_entity_poly.entity_id
_entity_poly.type
_entity_poly.pdbx_seq_one_letter_code
_entity_poly.pdbx_strand_id
1 'polypeptide(L)'
;MIVDLPNLEGVTVFGARIAERLQPGDVVALSGPLGSGKTTLARAVIAALGHEGEVPSPTFTIVETYDLRLPLVHADFYRLERPEEAEELGLDDYRDGAALLAEWPEKAGGFAHEPGCLSITLEFADSGRKAIVEPGADWLGRWP
;
A
#
# COMPACT_ATOMS: atom_id res chain seq x y z
N MET A 1 -1.78 6.36 -15.17
CA MET A 1 -0.44 5.87 -15.54
C MET A 1 -0.39 4.36 -15.40
N ILE A 2 0.22 3.67 -16.33
CA ILE A 2 0.38 2.22 -16.29
C ILE A 2 1.86 1.90 -16.14
N VAL A 3 2.19 1.01 -15.18
CA VAL A 3 3.55 0.55 -14.95
C VAL A 3 3.58 -0.97 -15.15
N ASP A 4 4.49 -1.43 -16.02
CA ASP A 4 4.66 -2.87 -16.24
C ASP A 4 5.53 -3.47 -15.13
N LEU A 5 5.10 -4.61 -14.61
CA LEU A 5 5.78 -5.35 -13.57
C LEU A 5 6.01 -6.78 -14.07
N PRO A 6 6.99 -6.98 -14.95
CA PRO A 6 7.15 -8.26 -15.65
C PRO A 6 7.62 -9.40 -14.75
N ASN A 7 8.25 -9.08 -13.61
CA ASN A 7 8.81 -10.07 -12.70
C ASN A 7 8.95 -9.47 -11.29
N LEU A 8 9.46 -10.27 -10.35
CA LEU A 8 9.67 -9.83 -8.97
C LEU A 8 10.68 -8.68 -8.86
N GLU A 9 11.69 -8.66 -9.71
CA GLU A 9 12.64 -7.55 -9.74
C GLU A 9 11.95 -6.23 -10.09
N GLY A 10 11.03 -6.26 -11.05
CA GLY A 10 10.23 -5.08 -11.40
C GLY A 10 9.38 -4.59 -10.24
N VAL A 11 8.79 -5.51 -9.47
CA VAL A 11 8.02 -5.18 -8.27
C VAL A 11 8.93 -4.54 -7.21
N THR A 12 10.11 -5.07 -7.02
CA THR A 12 11.10 -4.54 -6.06
C THR A 12 11.48 -3.11 -6.42
N VAL A 13 11.77 -2.84 -7.68
CA VAL A 13 12.12 -1.49 -8.16
C VAL A 13 10.96 -0.53 -7.97
N PHE A 14 9.74 -0.97 -8.31
CA PHE A 14 8.55 -0.15 -8.16
C PHE A 14 8.28 0.19 -6.69
N GLY A 15 8.39 -0.81 -5.80
CA GLY A 15 8.25 -0.60 -4.36
C GLY A 15 9.27 0.40 -3.81
N ALA A 16 10.52 0.33 -4.27
CA ALA A 16 11.57 1.27 -3.87
C ALA A 16 11.25 2.71 -4.32
N ARG A 17 10.71 2.87 -5.51
CA ARG A 17 10.31 4.19 -6.02
C ARG A 17 9.20 4.80 -5.17
N ILE A 18 8.24 4.00 -4.76
CA ILE A 18 7.17 4.45 -3.85
C ILE A 18 7.78 4.86 -2.50
N ALA A 19 8.63 3.99 -1.94
CA ALA A 19 9.25 4.21 -0.64
C ALA A 19 10.06 5.52 -0.58
N GLU A 20 10.79 5.85 -1.66
CA GLU A 20 11.59 7.07 -1.73
C GLU A 20 10.76 8.34 -1.58
N ARG A 21 9.51 8.30 -1.98
CA ARG A 21 8.65 9.48 -2.04
C ARG A 21 7.60 9.52 -0.94
N LEU A 22 7.51 8.45 -0.15
CA LEU A 22 6.50 8.32 0.89
C LEU A 22 6.76 9.29 2.04
N GLN A 23 5.71 9.96 2.49
CA GLN A 23 5.75 10.93 3.59
C GLN A 23 4.67 10.58 4.62
N PRO A 24 4.87 11.00 5.89
CA PRO A 24 3.81 10.84 6.90
C PRO A 24 2.50 11.47 6.43
N GLY A 25 1.39 10.79 6.68
CA GLY A 25 0.08 11.22 6.22
C GLY A 25 -0.34 10.65 4.88
N ASP A 26 0.60 10.08 4.11
CA ASP A 26 0.27 9.45 2.84
C ASP A 26 -0.46 8.13 3.03
N VAL A 27 -1.23 7.76 1.99
CA VAL A 27 -1.83 6.43 1.87
C VAL A 27 -1.42 5.84 0.54
N VAL A 28 -0.91 4.61 0.57
CA VAL A 28 -0.74 3.82 -0.65
C VAL A 28 -1.84 2.75 -0.62
N ALA A 29 -2.82 2.90 -1.50
CA ALA A 29 -3.99 2.01 -1.55
C ALA A 29 -3.76 0.96 -2.63
N LEU A 30 -3.68 -0.31 -2.22
CA LEU A 30 -3.36 -1.44 -3.10
C LEU A 30 -4.61 -2.26 -3.35
N SER A 31 -5.13 -2.17 -4.57
CA SER A 31 -6.31 -2.90 -5.03
C SER A 31 -5.93 -3.94 -6.06
N GLY A 32 -6.84 -4.86 -6.33
CA GLY A 32 -6.64 -5.88 -7.35
C GLY A 32 -7.17 -7.23 -6.89
N PRO A 33 -7.35 -8.18 -7.82
CA PRO A 33 -7.88 -9.50 -7.47
C PRO A 33 -6.94 -10.26 -6.54
N LEU A 34 -7.47 -11.29 -5.90
CA LEU A 34 -6.70 -12.17 -5.04
C LEU A 34 -5.53 -12.76 -5.85
N GLY A 35 -4.34 -12.78 -5.27
CA GLY A 35 -3.15 -13.29 -5.94
C GLY A 35 -2.50 -12.33 -6.93
N SER A 36 -2.97 -11.08 -7.03
CA SER A 36 -2.40 -10.10 -7.95
C SER A 36 -1.05 -9.53 -7.51
N GLY A 37 -0.64 -9.78 -6.24
CA GLY A 37 0.66 -9.34 -5.74
C GLY A 37 0.62 -8.13 -4.82
N LYS A 38 -0.53 -7.79 -4.25
CA LYS A 38 -0.65 -6.65 -3.32
C LYS A 38 0.31 -6.76 -2.14
N THR A 39 0.36 -7.91 -1.50
CA THR A 39 1.25 -8.14 -0.36
C THR A 39 2.71 -8.14 -0.79
N THR A 40 3.02 -8.70 -1.96
CA THR A 40 4.38 -8.70 -2.52
C THR A 40 4.87 -7.27 -2.73
N LEU A 41 4.03 -6.41 -3.29
CA LEU A 41 4.39 -4.99 -3.47
C LEU A 41 4.54 -4.28 -2.13
N ALA A 42 3.62 -4.54 -1.19
CA ALA A 42 3.72 -3.95 0.15
C ALA A 42 5.05 -4.34 0.82
N ARG A 43 5.46 -5.61 0.72
CA ARG A 43 6.74 -6.07 1.26
C ARG A 43 7.93 -5.37 0.61
N ALA A 44 7.85 -5.09 -0.69
CA ALA A 44 8.91 -4.37 -1.40
C ALA A 44 9.04 -2.93 -0.87
N VAL A 45 7.93 -2.25 -0.62
CA VAL A 45 7.94 -0.91 -0.04
C VAL A 45 8.53 -0.93 1.37
N ILE A 46 8.10 -1.87 2.20
CA ILE A 46 8.56 -2.01 3.59
C ILE A 46 10.07 -2.29 3.64
N ALA A 47 10.56 -3.19 2.80
CA ALA A 47 11.98 -3.51 2.71
C ALA A 47 12.80 -2.27 2.28
N ALA A 48 12.29 -1.53 1.30
CA ALA A 48 12.96 -0.32 0.80
C ALA A 48 13.02 0.79 1.85
N LEU A 49 12.08 0.80 2.81
CA LEU A 49 12.08 1.74 3.93
C LEU A 49 13.07 1.36 5.02
N GLY A 50 13.73 0.22 4.91
CA GLY A 50 14.78 -0.19 5.82
C GLY A 50 14.48 -1.40 6.70
N HIS A 51 13.33 -2.06 6.51
CA HIS A 51 13.02 -3.25 7.29
C HIS A 51 13.92 -4.42 6.87
N GLU A 52 14.53 -5.08 7.84
CA GLU A 52 15.32 -6.29 7.61
C GLU A 52 14.55 -7.51 8.08
N GLY A 53 14.68 -8.61 7.34
CA GLY A 53 14.01 -9.86 7.65
C GLY A 53 12.64 -9.98 7.02
N GLU A 54 11.89 -10.99 7.47
CA GLU A 54 10.57 -11.27 6.94
C GLU A 54 9.54 -10.21 7.32
N VAL A 55 8.66 -9.94 6.37
CA VAL A 55 7.48 -9.11 6.60
C VAL A 55 6.28 -10.06 6.68
N PRO A 56 5.66 -10.22 7.85
CA PRO A 56 4.47 -11.07 7.95
C PRO A 56 3.31 -10.48 7.16
N SER A 57 2.43 -11.34 6.66
CA SER A 57 1.19 -10.88 6.04
C SER A 57 0.24 -10.40 7.14
N PRO A 58 -0.35 -9.19 7.00
CA PRO A 58 -1.31 -8.71 7.99
C PRO A 58 -2.68 -9.38 7.90
N THR A 59 -2.84 -10.38 7.03
CA THR A 59 -4.10 -11.10 6.83
C THR A 59 -4.67 -11.65 8.14
N PHE A 60 -3.81 -12.05 9.07
CA PHE A 60 -4.25 -12.59 10.36
C PHE A 60 -4.43 -11.54 11.44
N THR A 61 -3.66 -10.46 11.40
CA THR A 61 -3.64 -9.42 12.42
C THR A 61 -4.35 -8.14 11.99
N ILE A 62 -4.66 -8.03 10.71
CA ILE A 62 -5.25 -6.87 10.01
C ILE A 62 -4.28 -5.69 9.96
N VAL A 63 -3.60 -5.34 11.05
CA VAL A 63 -2.70 -4.18 11.12
C VAL A 63 -1.35 -4.60 11.69
N GLU A 64 -0.28 -4.22 11.00
CA GLU A 64 1.10 -4.32 11.46
C GLU A 64 1.74 -2.93 11.41
N THR A 65 2.52 -2.58 12.43
CA THR A 65 3.18 -1.27 12.49
C THR A 65 4.69 -1.44 12.40
N TYR A 66 5.35 -0.47 11.76
CA TYR A 66 6.79 -0.46 11.55
C TYR A 66 7.35 0.92 11.87
N ASP A 67 8.49 0.96 12.56
CA ASP A 67 9.22 2.19 12.84
C ASP A 67 10.49 2.15 11.98
N LEU A 68 10.40 2.67 10.77
CA LEU A 68 11.46 2.63 9.76
C LEU A 68 11.95 4.05 9.47
N ARG A 69 12.34 4.34 8.20
CA ARG A 69 12.69 5.71 7.81
C ARG A 69 11.61 6.71 8.21
N LEU A 70 10.36 6.24 8.18
CA LEU A 70 9.20 6.94 8.74
C LEU A 70 8.30 5.89 9.40
N PRO A 71 7.42 6.29 10.33
CA PRO A 71 6.44 5.36 10.87
C PRO A 71 5.50 4.88 9.78
N LEU A 72 5.24 3.58 9.74
CA LEU A 72 4.44 2.94 8.69
C LEU A 72 3.41 2.01 9.31
N VAL A 73 2.21 2.03 8.76
CA VAL A 73 1.14 1.10 9.09
C VAL A 73 0.85 0.27 7.85
N HIS A 74 0.90 -1.05 7.97
CA HIS A 74 0.52 -1.99 6.91
C HIS A 74 -0.77 -2.68 7.35
N ALA A 75 -1.84 -2.46 6.61
CA ALA A 75 -3.16 -3.00 6.93
C ALA A 75 -3.71 -3.81 5.77
N ASP A 76 -4.42 -4.90 6.09
CA ASP A 76 -5.15 -5.71 5.13
C ASP A 76 -6.60 -5.75 5.58
N PHE A 77 -7.48 -5.13 4.81
CA PHE A 77 -8.90 -4.99 5.14
C PHE A 77 -9.77 -6.08 4.54
N TYR A 78 -9.18 -7.13 3.98
CA TYR A 78 -9.92 -8.19 3.31
C TYR A 78 -11.04 -8.79 4.16
N ARG A 79 -10.82 -8.93 5.48
CA ARG A 79 -11.77 -9.55 6.40
C ARG A 79 -12.84 -8.62 6.93
N LEU A 80 -12.76 -7.34 6.62
CA LEU A 80 -13.81 -6.41 7.08
C LEU A 80 -15.11 -6.70 6.36
N GLU A 81 -16.19 -6.74 7.11
CA GLU A 81 -17.54 -6.89 6.57
C GLU A 81 -18.19 -5.54 6.31
N ARG A 82 -17.79 -4.53 7.10
CA ARG A 82 -18.30 -3.16 7.00
C ARG A 82 -17.15 -2.17 7.08
N PRO A 83 -17.20 -1.04 6.33
CA PRO A 83 -16.14 -0.03 6.41
C PRO A 83 -15.93 0.55 7.81
N GLU A 84 -16.99 0.63 8.62
CA GLU A 84 -16.94 1.17 9.99
C GLU A 84 -16.04 0.35 10.90
N GLU A 85 -15.80 -0.91 10.57
CA GLU A 85 -14.90 -1.76 11.36
C GLU A 85 -13.47 -1.24 11.37
N ALA A 86 -13.04 -0.48 10.34
CA ALA A 86 -11.73 0.14 10.33
C ALA A 86 -11.61 1.18 11.45
N GLU A 87 -12.66 1.97 11.69
CA GLU A 87 -12.70 2.91 12.79
C GLU A 87 -12.70 2.20 14.14
N GLU A 88 -13.43 1.09 14.24
CA GLU A 88 -13.49 0.27 15.45
C GLU A 88 -12.13 -0.33 15.81
N LEU A 89 -11.26 -0.56 14.82
CA LEU A 89 -9.89 -1.02 15.05
C LEU A 89 -8.96 0.10 15.54
N GLY A 90 -9.41 1.36 15.49
CA GLY A 90 -8.57 2.49 15.86
C GLY A 90 -7.62 2.92 14.74
N LEU A 91 -8.01 2.74 13.48
CA LEU A 91 -7.16 3.05 12.33
C LEU A 91 -6.64 4.49 12.35
N ASP A 92 -7.47 5.45 12.72
CA ASP A 92 -7.06 6.86 12.77
C ASP A 92 -5.91 7.10 13.75
N ASP A 93 -5.93 6.42 14.90
CA ASP A 93 -4.85 6.50 15.88
C ASP A 93 -3.55 5.89 15.33
N TYR A 94 -3.65 4.75 14.64
CA TYR A 94 -2.48 4.13 13.99
C TYR A 94 -1.88 5.05 12.93
N ARG A 95 -2.71 5.76 12.19
CA ARG A 95 -2.26 6.61 11.08
C ARG A 95 -1.60 7.91 11.54
N ASP A 96 -1.82 8.31 12.78
CA ASP A 96 -1.30 9.59 13.28
C ASP A 96 0.22 9.64 13.18
N GLY A 97 0.73 10.54 12.35
CA GLY A 97 2.17 10.68 12.09
C GLY A 97 2.79 9.60 11.22
N ALA A 98 1.99 8.71 10.65
CA ALA A 98 2.46 7.56 9.89
C ALA A 98 1.95 7.60 8.43
N ALA A 99 2.61 6.83 7.57
CA ALA A 99 2.08 6.50 6.25
C ALA A 99 1.32 5.18 6.35
N LEU A 100 0.32 4.98 5.51
CA LEU A 100 -0.51 3.78 5.47
C LEU A 100 -0.32 3.03 4.15
N LEU A 101 0.01 1.73 4.24
CA LEU A 101 -0.12 0.79 3.12
C LEU A 101 -1.40 0.01 3.35
N ALA A 102 -2.39 0.21 2.50
CA ALA A 102 -3.70 -0.40 2.66
C ALA A 102 -3.96 -1.42 1.55
N GLU A 103 -4.09 -2.70 1.90
CA GLU A 103 -4.56 -3.75 0.99
C GLU A 103 -6.06 -3.88 1.14
N TRP A 104 -6.77 -4.07 0.02
CA TRP A 104 -8.23 -4.11 -0.03
C TRP A 104 -8.85 -2.81 0.54
N PRO A 105 -8.41 -1.65 0.03
CA PRO A 105 -8.85 -0.37 0.60
C PRO A 105 -10.36 -0.15 0.51
N GLU A 106 -11.01 -0.70 -0.49
CA GLU A 106 -12.45 -0.59 -0.70
C GLU A 106 -13.26 -1.18 0.45
N LYS A 107 -12.70 -2.17 1.15
CA LYS A 107 -13.36 -2.77 2.33
C LYS A 107 -13.42 -1.79 3.50
N ALA A 108 -12.54 -0.80 3.52
CA ALA A 108 -12.51 0.23 4.56
C ALA A 108 -13.13 1.54 4.07
N GLY A 109 -13.87 1.52 2.96
CA GLY A 109 -14.53 2.69 2.40
C GLY A 109 -13.70 3.45 1.37
N GLY A 110 -12.48 2.99 1.07
CA GLY A 110 -11.59 3.62 0.10
C GLY A 110 -10.87 4.85 0.66
N PHE A 111 -9.79 5.25 0.00
CA PHE A 111 -8.97 6.39 0.42
C PHE A 111 -8.72 7.38 -0.73
N ALA A 112 -9.29 7.12 -1.91
CA ALA A 112 -9.01 7.92 -3.11
C ALA A 112 -9.41 9.41 -2.96
N HIS A 113 -10.30 9.72 -2.01
CA HIS A 113 -10.71 11.10 -1.71
C HIS A 113 -9.64 11.89 -0.96
N GLU A 114 -8.63 11.22 -0.40
CA GLU A 114 -7.55 11.90 0.33
C GLU A 114 -6.49 12.38 -0.64
N PRO A 115 -6.02 13.63 -0.52
CA PRO A 115 -5.00 14.15 -1.42
C PRO A 115 -3.66 13.44 -1.31
N GLY A 116 -3.35 12.84 -0.15
CA GLY A 116 -2.14 12.04 0.06
C GLY A 116 -2.24 10.61 -0.42
N CYS A 117 -3.32 10.21 -1.09
CA CYS A 117 -3.51 8.84 -1.54
C CYS A 117 -2.88 8.59 -2.90
N LEU A 118 -2.02 7.56 -2.97
CA LEU A 118 -1.54 6.98 -4.22
C LEU A 118 -2.33 5.69 -4.42
N SER A 119 -3.25 5.66 -5.36
CA SER A 119 -4.07 4.50 -5.65
C SER A 119 -3.38 3.63 -6.69
N ILE A 120 -3.18 2.35 -6.38
CA ILE A 120 -2.54 1.39 -7.26
C ILE A 120 -3.46 0.18 -7.41
N THR A 121 -3.84 -0.12 -8.65
CA THR A 121 -4.61 -1.32 -8.96
C THR A 121 -3.70 -2.29 -9.70
N LEU A 122 -3.50 -3.47 -9.14
CA LEU A 122 -2.71 -4.52 -9.76
C LEU A 122 -3.60 -5.41 -10.61
N GLU A 123 -3.14 -5.74 -11.81
CA GLU A 123 -3.85 -6.60 -12.74
C GLU A 123 -2.90 -7.67 -13.28
N PHE A 124 -3.46 -8.81 -13.64
CA PHE A 124 -2.71 -9.85 -14.34
C PHE A 124 -2.37 -9.37 -15.75
N ALA A 125 -1.17 -9.68 -16.20
CA ALA A 125 -0.71 -9.41 -17.56
C ALA A 125 -0.26 -10.71 -18.22
N ASP A 126 0.00 -10.70 -19.52
CA ASP A 126 0.48 -11.87 -20.24
C ASP A 126 1.79 -12.39 -19.63
N SER A 127 2.64 -11.49 -19.16
CA SER A 127 3.85 -11.83 -18.43
C SER A 127 3.91 -10.92 -17.20
N GLY A 128 3.87 -11.54 -16.01
CA GLY A 128 3.89 -10.78 -14.75
C GLY A 128 2.61 -10.06 -14.44
N ARG A 129 2.73 -8.81 -14.06
CA ARG A 129 1.60 -7.96 -13.62
C ARG A 129 1.72 -6.57 -14.24
N LYS A 130 0.65 -5.80 -14.15
CA LYS A 130 0.72 -4.36 -14.43
C LYS A 130 0.04 -3.60 -13.30
N ALA A 131 0.52 -2.39 -13.05
CA ALA A 131 -0.04 -1.51 -12.04
C ALA A 131 -0.66 -0.29 -12.73
N ILE A 132 -1.90 0.00 -12.37
CA ILE A 132 -2.58 1.22 -12.79
C ILE A 132 -2.47 2.19 -11.63
N VAL A 133 -1.76 3.31 -11.84
CA VAL A 133 -1.43 4.26 -10.78
C VAL A 133 -2.21 5.54 -10.95
N GLU A 134 -2.93 5.93 -9.90
CA GLU A 134 -3.70 7.18 -9.86
C GLU A 134 -3.23 7.99 -8.66
N PRO A 135 -2.33 8.98 -8.88
CA PRO A 135 -1.83 9.79 -7.78
C PRO A 135 -2.85 10.83 -7.33
N GLY A 136 -3.01 10.99 -6.03
CA GLY A 136 -3.76 12.10 -5.45
C GLY A 136 -2.99 13.41 -5.62
N ALA A 137 -3.63 14.53 -5.27
CA ALA A 137 -3.06 15.86 -5.51
C ALA A 137 -1.68 16.05 -4.91
N ASP A 138 -1.44 15.53 -3.71
CA ASP A 138 -0.15 15.67 -3.02
C ASP A 138 0.98 14.88 -3.70
N TRP A 139 0.62 13.89 -4.50
CA TRP A 139 1.58 13.05 -5.20
C TRP A 139 1.99 13.58 -6.58
N LEU A 140 1.22 14.51 -7.15
CA LEU A 140 1.45 14.97 -8.52
C LEU A 140 2.85 15.56 -8.73
N GLY A 141 3.42 16.21 -7.73
CA GLY A 141 4.78 16.76 -7.79
C GLY A 141 5.87 15.80 -7.36
N ARG A 142 5.51 14.64 -6.81
CA ARG A 142 6.47 13.65 -6.29
C ARG A 142 6.54 12.39 -7.12
N TRP A 143 5.46 12.09 -7.82
CA TRP A 143 5.39 10.86 -8.60
C TRP A 143 5.83 11.11 -10.02
N PRO A 144 6.74 10.32 -10.49
CA PRO A 144 6.60 9.67 -11.75
C PRO A 144 6.04 8.32 -11.52
#